data_74baf26cd6d048a4eda48d287462dfcd
#
_entry.id   74baf26cd6d048a4eda48d287462dfcd
#
_cell.length_a   1.000
_cell.length_b   1.000
_cell.length_c   1.000
_cell.angle_alpha   90.00
_cell.angle_beta   90.00
_cell.angle_gamma   90.00
#
_symmetry.space_group_name_H-M   'P 1'
#
loop_
_entity.id
_entity.type
_entity.pdbx_description
1 polymer ?
#
loop_
_entity_poly.entity_id
_entity_poly.type
_entity_poly.pdbx_seq_one_letter_code
_entity_poly.pdbx_strand_id
1 'polypeptide(L)'
;MMSYRELFISSSPKISTGNESSKVYIMGVPFDFTTSYRPGSRFGPLAVRQAYWNIEIVDRKLNVNAEKIQIFDIGDLSYFANSDEMINSLSKVSKEVFSENKVLGTIGGEHLITYPILKGLKNISLVVFDAHLDLRDTLYGLKISHATFLRRLLEDNKSLKVYHIGSHTFVDEELDFAISHGVDIYTYYDITEKKIESLKNIIRDDEEIYVSVDMDVLDPSCAPGVANPEPEGLNYEMLFNLLRSLKGKKIIGFDVVETNPLLDPSGITSIAAAKVLSLLVIDSAGV
;
A
#
# COMPACT_ATOMS: atom_id res chain seq x y z
N MET A 1 -18.40 20.33 -14.36
CA MET A 1 -17.38 19.85 -13.40
C MET A 1 -16.62 18.75 -14.12
N MET A 2 -15.27 18.82 -14.17
CA MET A 2 -14.42 17.83 -14.86
C MET A 2 -14.59 16.48 -14.18
N SER A 3 -14.84 15.42 -14.94
CA SER A 3 -14.92 14.05 -14.40
C SER A 3 -13.56 13.65 -13.85
N TYR A 4 -13.49 12.90 -12.72
CA TYR A 4 -12.24 12.37 -12.20
C TYR A 4 -11.51 11.49 -13.22
N ARG A 5 -12.24 10.86 -14.15
CA ARG A 5 -11.68 10.01 -15.23
C ARG A 5 -10.79 10.79 -16.21
N GLU A 6 -10.97 12.11 -16.30
CA GLU A 6 -10.10 12.96 -17.13
C GLU A 6 -8.71 13.20 -16.52
N LEU A 7 -8.52 12.77 -15.26
CA LEU A 7 -7.24 12.83 -14.55
C LEU A 7 -6.29 11.67 -14.88
N PHE A 8 -6.74 10.66 -15.65
CA PHE A 8 -5.95 9.48 -15.98
C PHE A 8 -5.26 9.57 -17.34
N ILE A 9 -4.08 8.94 -17.43
CA ILE A 9 -3.34 8.81 -18.69
C ILE A 9 -4.00 7.70 -19.52
N SER A 10 -4.55 8.04 -20.67
CA SER A 10 -5.29 7.10 -21.51
C SER A 10 -4.45 5.93 -22.07
N SER A 11 -3.13 6.15 -22.19
CA SER A 11 -2.19 5.16 -22.72
C SER A 11 -1.52 4.27 -21.66
N SER A 12 -1.89 4.43 -20.38
CA SER A 12 -1.34 3.56 -19.32
C SER A 12 -1.67 2.10 -19.58
N PRO A 13 -0.69 1.18 -19.45
CA PRO A 13 -0.95 -0.25 -19.43
C PRO A 13 -1.95 -0.62 -18.30
N LYS A 14 -2.82 -1.59 -18.56
CA LYS A 14 -3.90 -1.97 -17.65
C LYS A 14 -3.97 -3.47 -17.45
N ILE A 15 -4.30 -3.91 -16.24
CA ILE A 15 -4.48 -5.32 -15.87
C ILE A 15 -5.96 -5.71 -15.70
N SER A 16 -6.88 -5.00 -16.34
CA SER A 16 -8.32 -5.26 -16.23
C SER A 16 -8.69 -6.67 -16.70
N THR A 17 -9.49 -7.36 -15.89
CA THR A 17 -10.19 -8.60 -16.22
C THR A 17 -11.71 -8.38 -16.26
N GLY A 18 -12.18 -7.20 -15.86
CA GLY A 18 -13.56 -6.74 -15.80
C GLY A 18 -13.76 -5.36 -16.42
N ASN A 19 -14.75 -4.64 -15.93
CA ASN A 19 -15.15 -3.32 -16.39
C ASN A 19 -15.63 -2.45 -15.20
N GLU A 20 -16.26 -1.31 -15.50
CA GLU A 20 -16.76 -0.36 -14.49
C GLU A 20 -17.76 -0.95 -13.50
N SER A 21 -18.38 -2.09 -13.79
CA SER A 21 -19.26 -2.78 -12.82
C SER A 21 -18.49 -3.59 -11.78
N SER A 22 -17.18 -3.81 -11.99
CA SER A 22 -16.32 -4.56 -11.07
C SER A 22 -16.34 -3.95 -9.67
N LYS A 23 -16.19 -4.80 -8.64
CA LYS A 23 -16.10 -4.35 -7.25
C LYS A 23 -14.75 -3.72 -6.95
N VAL A 24 -13.68 -4.28 -7.52
CA VAL A 24 -12.29 -3.86 -7.27
C VAL A 24 -11.81 -2.99 -8.43
N TYR A 25 -11.42 -1.77 -8.10
CA TYR A 25 -10.78 -0.83 -9.01
C TYR A 25 -9.29 -0.80 -8.72
N ILE A 26 -8.47 -0.75 -9.76
CA ILE A 26 -7.02 -0.59 -9.65
C ILE A 26 -6.62 0.73 -10.32
N MET A 27 -5.69 1.45 -9.69
CA MET A 27 -5.05 2.61 -10.30
C MET A 27 -3.56 2.64 -10.00
N GLY A 28 -2.81 3.34 -10.84
CA GLY A 28 -1.42 3.68 -10.58
C GLY A 28 -1.25 5.14 -10.16
N VAL A 29 -0.30 5.39 -9.26
CA VAL A 29 0.09 6.75 -8.84
C VAL A 29 1.60 6.90 -8.98
N PRO A 30 2.09 7.35 -10.17
CA PRO A 30 3.51 7.47 -10.47
C PRO A 30 4.11 8.73 -9.83
N PHE A 31 4.33 8.70 -8.51
CA PHE A 31 4.79 9.83 -7.72
C PHE A 31 5.91 9.44 -6.75
N ASP A 32 7.02 10.22 -6.70
CA ASP A 32 8.16 10.00 -5.79
C ASP A 32 8.95 11.31 -5.52
N PHE A 33 8.24 12.43 -5.35
CA PHE A 33 8.86 13.76 -5.22
C PHE A 33 9.49 14.01 -3.85
N THR A 34 9.08 13.27 -2.82
CA THR A 34 9.60 13.46 -1.47
C THR A 34 10.57 12.36 -1.04
N THR A 35 10.84 11.41 -1.91
CA THR A 35 11.82 10.32 -1.67
C THR A 35 13.16 10.88 -1.21
N SER A 36 13.67 10.38 -0.09
CA SER A 36 14.83 10.95 0.61
C SER A 36 16.17 10.43 0.12
N TYR A 37 16.23 9.25 -0.51
CA TYR A 37 17.50 8.61 -0.86
C TYR A 37 17.61 8.25 -2.35
N ARG A 38 16.84 7.30 -2.86
CA ARG A 38 16.98 6.79 -4.24
C ARG A 38 15.64 6.86 -4.97
N PRO A 39 15.36 7.97 -5.70
CA PRO A 39 14.11 8.11 -6.44
C PRO A 39 13.99 7.06 -7.56
N GLY A 40 12.76 6.80 -7.99
CA GLY A 40 12.44 5.84 -9.07
C GLY A 40 11.19 5.01 -8.78
N SER A 41 10.60 5.08 -7.59
CA SER A 41 9.35 4.38 -7.28
C SER A 41 8.17 4.86 -8.14
N ARG A 42 8.24 6.06 -8.75
CA ARG A 42 7.28 6.52 -9.77
C ARG A 42 7.13 5.56 -10.96
N PHE A 43 8.10 4.71 -11.23
CA PHE A 43 8.03 3.68 -12.28
C PHE A 43 7.44 2.35 -11.77
N GLY A 44 7.16 2.25 -10.45
CA GLY A 44 6.54 1.09 -9.82
C GLY A 44 5.24 0.66 -10.46
N PRO A 45 4.27 1.57 -10.73
CA PRO A 45 2.99 1.19 -11.32
C PRO A 45 3.12 0.42 -12.63
N LEU A 46 4.01 0.85 -13.52
CA LEU A 46 4.28 0.14 -14.78
C LEU A 46 4.94 -1.22 -14.56
N ALA A 47 5.98 -1.26 -13.72
CA ALA A 47 6.75 -2.48 -13.49
C ALA A 47 5.92 -3.57 -12.79
N VAL A 48 5.10 -3.20 -11.81
CA VAL A 48 4.20 -4.14 -11.12
C VAL A 48 3.14 -4.70 -12.06
N ARG A 49 2.54 -3.88 -12.95
CA ARG A 49 1.62 -4.37 -13.97
C ARG A 49 2.28 -5.32 -14.96
N GLN A 50 3.51 -4.99 -15.41
CA GLN A 50 4.28 -5.89 -16.29
C GLN A 50 4.57 -7.23 -15.60
N ALA A 51 4.95 -7.22 -14.31
CA ALA A 51 5.13 -8.43 -13.54
C ALA A 51 3.82 -9.22 -13.42
N TYR A 52 2.71 -8.56 -13.08
CA TYR A 52 1.38 -9.17 -12.90
C TYR A 52 0.91 -9.92 -14.16
N TRP A 53 1.22 -9.42 -15.36
CA TRP A 53 0.88 -10.10 -16.61
C TRP A 53 1.73 -11.36 -16.91
N ASN A 54 2.91 -11.44 -16.28
CA ASN A 54 3.90 -12.47 -16.62
C ASN A 54 4.08 -13.53 -15.54
N ILE A 55 3.30 -13.47 -14.44
CA ILE A 55 3.35 -14.42 -13.34
C ILE A 55 2.01 -15.13 -13.16
N GLU A 56 2.07 -16.33 -12.58
CA GLU A 56 0.87 -17.04 -12.15
C GLU A 56 0.28 -16.36 -10.90
N ILE A 57 -0.92 -15.79 -11.01
CA ILE A 57 -1.62 -15.11 -9.91
C ILE A 57 -2.60 -16.04 -9.18
N VAL A 58 -2.18 -17.27 -8.99
CA VAL A 58 -2.91 -18.31 -8.24
C VAL A 58 -2.32 -18.42 -6.83
N ASP A 59 -3.16 -18.34 -5.80
CA ASP A 59 -2.78 -18.69 -4.44
C ASP A 59 -3.18 -20.14 -4.13
N ARG A 60 -2.20 -21.01 -4.00
CA ARG A 60 -2.45 -22.44 -3.73
C ARG A 60 -2.81 -22.74 -2.29
N LYS A 61 -2.40 -21.90 -1.32
CA LYS A 61 -2.79 -22.05 0.09
C LYS A 61 -4.26 -21.68 0.30
N LEU A 62 -4.74 -20.61 -0.36
CA LEU A 62 -6.14 -20.22 -0.35
C LEU A 62 -7.00 -21.00 -1.37
N ASN A 63 -6.37 -21.69 -2.31
CA ASN A 63 -7.00 -22.35 -3.47
C ASN A 63 -7.86 -21.39 -4.31
N VAL A 64 -7.35 -20.18 -4.54
CA VAL A 64 -8.01 -19.13 -5.33
C VAL A 64 -7.15 -18.72 -6.51
N ASN A 65 -7.79 -18.50 -7.66
CA ASN A 65 -7.14 -17.93 -8.84
C ASN A 65 -7.61 -16.49 -9.04
N ALA A 66 -6.70 -15.53 -8.87
CA ALA A 66 -7.01 -14.11 -9.01
C ALA A 66 -7.39 -13.71 -10.45
N GLU A 67 -7.01 -14.49 -11.50
CA GLU A 67 -7.46 -14.24 -12.88
C GLU A 67 -8.98 -14.30 -13.03
N LYS A 68 -9.67 -15.05 -12.15
CA LYS A 68 -11.13 -15.19 -12.16
C LYS A 68 -11.86 -14.03 -11.48
N ILE A 69 -11.12 -13.15 -10.79
CA ILE A 69 -11.68 -12.01 -10.11
C ILE A 69 -11.77 -10.86 -11.11
N GLN A 70 -12.96 -10.27 -11.23
CA GLN A 70 -13.15 -9.11 -12.08
C GLN A 70 -12.61 -7.85 -11.41
N ILE A 71 -11.54 -7.31 -11.99
CA ILE A 71 -10.94 -6.03 -11.60
C ILE A 71 -11.06 -5.04 -12.76
N PHE A 72 -11.21 -3.77 -12.43
CA PHE A 72 -11.21 -2.68 -13.40
C PHE A 72 -10.01 -1.76 -13.12
N ASP A 73 -9.01 -1.82 -13.97
CA ASP A 73 -7.84 -0.95 -13.92
C ASP A 73 -8.12 0.33 -14.71
N ILE A 74 -8.23 1.43 -13.99
CA ILE A 74 -8.51 2.74 -14.58
C ILE A 74 -7.27 3.43 -15.16
N GLY A 75 -6.08 2.88 -14.94
CA GLY A 75 -4.80 3.40 -15.45
C GLY A 75 -4.03 4.19 -14.41
N ASP A 76 -3.08 5.00 -14.86
CA ASP A 76 -2.27 5.85 -13.99
C ASP A 76 -2.84 7.26 -13.91
N LEU A 77 -2.83 7.85 -12.72
CA LEU A 77 -3.08 9.28 -12.56
C LEU A 77 -2.07 10.08 -13.39
N SER A 78 -2.50 11.21 -13.93
CA SER A 78 -1.66 12.11 -14.72
C SER A 78 -0.47 12.62 -13.90
N TYR A 79 0.55 13.09 -14.59
CA TYR A 79 1.73 13.68 -13.94
C TYR A 79 1.36 14.91 -13.13
N PHE A 80 2.07 15.09 -12.02
CA PHE A 80 1.89 16.20 -11.09
C PHE A 80 3.10 17.11 -11.11
N ALA A 81 2.89 18.42 -10.96
CA ALA A 81 3.97 19.37 -10.84
C ALA A 81 4.55 19.44 -9.41
N ASN A 82 3.76 19.03 -8.41
CA ASN A 82 4.13 19.07 -7.00
C ASN A 82 3.26 18.15 -6.15
N SER A 83 3.59 18.01 -4.86
CA SER A 83 2.87 17.14 -3.93
C SER A 83 1.42 17.61 -3.69
N ASP A 84 1.15 18.91 -3.68
CA ASP A 84 -0.21 19.42 -3.44
C ASP A 84 -1.18 19.04 -4.56
N GLU A 85 -0.73 19.07 -5.82
CA GLU A 85 -1.54 18.61 -6.96
C GLU A 85 -1.83 17.12 -6.86
N MET A 86 -0.84 16.32 -6.51
CA MET A 86 -1.02 14.88 -6.28
C MET A 86 -2.02 14.64 -5.17
N ILE A 87 -1.86 15.27 -4.00
CA ILE A 87 -2.73 15.12 -2.84
C ILE A 87 -4.17 15.48 -3.20
N ASN A 88 -4.39 16.62 -3.87
CA ASN A 88 -5.73 17.08 -4.24
C ASN A 88 -6.39 16.14 -5.26
N SER A 89 -5.65 15.71 -6.28
CA SER A 89 -6.17 14.83 -7.33
C SER A 89 -6.50 13.45 -6.78
N LEU A 90 -5.59 12.87 -5.99
CA LEU A 90 -5.77 11.54 -5.42
C LEU A 90 -6.89 11.52 -4.38
N SER A 91 -6.99 12.54 -3.51
CA SER A 91 -8.13 12.68 -2.57
C SER A 91 -9.47 12.79 -3.29
N LYS A 92 -9.52 13.45 -4.45
CA LYS A 92 -10.75 13.53 -5.24
C LYS A 92 -11.12 12.16 -5.81
N VAL A 93 -10.17 11.47 -6.44
CA VAL A 93 -10.41 10.15 -7.04
C VAL A 93 -10.82 9.13 -5.99
N SER A 94 -10.07 9.02 -4.89
CA SER A 94 -10.36 8.06 -3.82
C SER A 94 -11.75 8.28 -3.22
N LYS A 95 -12.12 9.53 -2.95
CA LYS A 95 -13.45 9.89 -2.43
C LYS A 95 -14.58 9.48 -3.39
N GLU A 96 -14.39 9.69 -4.69
CA GLU A 96 -15.41 9.30 -5.69
C GLU A 96 -15.53 7.78 -5.78
N VAL A 97 -14.41 7.05 -5.85
CA VAL A 97 -14.40 5.57 -5.91
C VAL A 97 -15.05 4.96 -4.66
N PHE A 98 -14.72 5.46 -3.47
CA PHE A 98 -15.34 4.98 -2.22
C PHE A 98 -16.84 5.32 -2.15
N SER A 99 -17.28 6.47 -2.71
CA SER A 99 -18.70 6.83 -2.76
C SER A 99 -19.54 5.89 -3.63
N GLU A 100 -18.89 5.19 -4.58
CA GLU A 100 -19.49 4.15 -5.41
C GLU A 100 -19.48 2.75 -4.74
N ASN A 101 -19.06 2.65 -3.46
CA ASN A 101 -18.88 1.39 -2.73
C ASN A 101 -17.93 0.40 -3.42
N LYS A 102 -16.91 0.92 -4.10
CA LYS A 102 -15.86 0.14 -4.72
C LYS A 102 -14.69 -0.04 -3.76
N VAL A 103 -13.96 -1.11 -3.93
CA VAL A 103 -12.65 -1.31 -3.31
C VAL A 103 -11.59 -0.65 -4.19
N LEU A 104 -10.77 0.21 -3.60
CA LEU A 104 -9.70 0.90 -4.31
C LEU A 104 -8.36 0.23 -4.04
N GLY A 105 -7.78 -0.41 -5.06
CA GLY A 105 -6.40 -0.88 -5.07
C GLY A 105 -5.50 0.15 -5.77
N THR A 106 -4.40 0.52 -5.15
CA THR A 106 -3.47 1.49 -5.70
C THR A 106 -2.08 0.88 -5.85
N ILE A 107 -1.49 1.00 -7.03
CA ILE A 107 -0.08 0.68 -7.25
C ILE A 107 0.67 2.00 -7.17
N GLY A 108 1.46 2.17 -6.13
CA GLY A 108 2.08 3.44 -5.82
C GLY A 108 3.43 3.67 -6.46
N GLY A 109 3.84 4.90 -6.28
CA GLY A 109 5.18 5.37 -6.13
C GLY A 109 5.58 5.34 -4.67
N GLU A 110 5.94 6.51 -4.10
CA GLU A 110 6.32 6.63 -2.69
C GLU A 110 5.13 6.52 -1.73
N HIS A 111 5.39 6.22 -0.45
CA HIS A 111 4.37 5.95 0.58
C HIS A 111 3.47 7.15 0.93
N LEU A 112 3.84 8.38 0.56
CA LEU A 112 3.00 9.56 0.75
C LEU A 112 1.61 9.42 0.13
N ILE A 113 1.43 8.58 -0.90
CA ILE A 113 0.14 8.43 -1.58
C ILE A 113 -0.97 7.93 -0.68
N THR A 114 -0.66 7.18 0.37
CA THR A 114 -1.63 6.65 1.34
C THR A 114 -2.33 7.77 2.11
N TYR A 115 -1.63 8.89 2.38
CA TYR A 115 -2.22 10.05 3.06
C TYR A 115 -3.46 10.62 2.36
N PRO A 116 -3.41 11.06 1.08
CA PRO A 116 -4.59 11.62 0.42
C PRO A 116 -5.71 10.62 0.18
N ILE A 117 -5.41 9.33 0.08
CA ILE A 117 -6.44 8.28 -0.08
C ILE A 117 -7.29 8.18 1.19
N LEU A 118 -6.67 8.22 2.35
CA LEU A 118 -7.34 8.01 3.64
C LEU A 118 -7.79 9.30 4.30
N LYS A 119 -7.26 10.45 3.85
CA LYS A 119 -7.61 11.75 4.41
C LYS A 119 -9.12 12.01 4.29
N GLY A 120 -9.77 12.13 5.44
CA GLY A 120 -11.20 12.38 5.52
C GLY A 120 -12.09 11.13 5.63
N LEU A 121 -11.55 9.93 5.49
CA LEU A 121 -12.27 8.70 5.85
C LEU A 121 -12.37 8.59 7.37
N LYS A 122 -13.51 8.10 7.85
CA LYS A 122 -13.77 7.91 9.28
C LYS A 122 -14.16 6.47 9.56
N ASN A 123 -13.96 6.04 10.80
CA ASN A 123 -14.34 4.71 11.28
C ASN A 123 -13.69 3.56 10.48
N ILE A 124 -12.46 3.77 10.06
CA ILE A 124 -11.63 2.76 9.40
C ILE A 124 -10.41 2.45 10.27
N SER A 125 -9.84 1.28 10.04
CA SER A 125 -8.53 0.90 10.57
C SER A 125 -7.53 0.79 9.43
N LEU A 126 -6.29 1.23 9.67
CA LEU A 126 -5.19 1.14 8.74
C LEU A 126 -4.24 0.03 9.19
N VAL A 127 -3.98 -0.92 8.30
CA VAL A 127 -2.97 -1.97 8.49
C VAL A 127 -1.79 -1.62 7.59
N VAL A 128 -0.65 -1.25 8.19
CA VAL A 128 0.58 -0.87 7.47
C VAL A 128 1.61 -1.98 7.62
N PHE A 129 2.15 -2.43 6.52
CA PHE A 129 3.34 -3.28 6.45
C PHE A 129 4.51 -2.43 5.97
N ASP A 130 5.51 -2.20 6.82
CA ASP A 130 6.61 -1.27 6.55
C ASP A 130 7.78 -1.54 7.49
N ALA A 131 9.02 -1.37 7.02
CA ALA A 131 10.22 -1.40 7.85
C ALA A 131 10.35 -0.15 8.74
N HIS A 132 9.76 0.97 8.32
CA HIS A 132 9.78 2.28 8.97
C HIS A 132 8.46 2.55 9.70
N LEU A 133 8.41 3.55 10.59
CA LEU A 133 7.14 4.00 11.19
C LEU A 133 6.46 5.13 10.42
N ASP A 134 7.20 5.91 9.65
CA ASP A 134 6.71 7.07 8.88
C ASP A 134 5.94 8.09 9.73
N LEU A 135 6.40 8.26 10.96
CA LEU A 135 5.81 9.13 11.98
C LEU A 135 6.67 10.36 12.30
N ARG A 136 7.67 10.69 11.48
CA ARG A 136 8.50 11.89 11.67
C ARG A 136 7.63 13.14 11.65
N ASP A 137 7.99 14.15 12.47
CA ASP A 137 7.31 15.46 12.38
C ASP A 137 7.68 16.17 11.08
N THR A 138 8.95 16.10 10.70
CA THR A 138 9.44 16.65 9.44
C THR A 138 10.56 15.78 8.88
N LEU A 139 10.70 15.77 7.56
CA LEU A 139 11.87 15.22 6.89
C LEU A 139 12.44 16.30 5.94
N TYR A 140 13.70 16.70 6.14
CA TYR A 140 14.35 17.78 5.38
C TYR A 140 13.52 19.08 5.32
N GLY A 141 12.80 19.40 6.39
CA GLY A 141 11.91 20.57 6.47
C GLY A 141 10.53 20.39 5.84
N LEU A 142 10.26 19.23 5.24
CA LEU A 142 8.94 18.89 4.70
C LEU A 142 8.06 18.30 5.81
N LYS A 143 6.89 18.91 6.02
CA LYS A 143 5.86 18.39 6.92
C LYS A 143 5.02 17.27 6.29
N ILE A 144 4.98 17.22 4.96
CA ILE A 144 4.22 16.21 4.21
C ILE A 144 5.21 15.51 3.27
N SER A 145 5.51 14.24 3.56
CA SER A 145 6.43 13.40 2.81
C SER A 145 6.11 11.92 3.06
N HIS A 146 6.80 11.01 2.34
CA HIS A 146 6.72 9.57 2.58
C HIS A 146 6.97 9.21 4.06
N ALA A 147 7.96 9.82 4.73
CA ALA A 147 8.32 9.52 6.13
C ALA A 147 7.48 10.26 7.20
N THR A 148 6.44 11.00 6.79
CA THR A 148 5.62 11.79 7.73
C THR A 148 4.12 11.58 7.53
N PHE A 149 3.73 10.81 6.51
CA PHE A 149 2.34 10.67 6.09
C PHE A 149 1.45 10.08 7.18
N LEU A 150 1.94 9.08 7.90
CA LEU A 150 1.17 8.41 8.94
C LEU A 150 0.93 9.34 10.14
N ARG A 151 1.93 10.16 10.51
CA ARG A 151 1.75 11.20 11.51
C ARG A 151 0.67 12.19 11.10
N ARG A 152 0.67 12.65 9.85
CA ARG A 152 -0.37 13.56 9.35
C ARG A 152 -1.76 12.95 9.37
N LEU A 153 -1.88 11.66 9.03
CA LEU A 153 -3.16 10.95 9.12
C LEU A 153 -3.68 10.89 10.57
N LEU A 154 -2.83 10.57 11.53
CA LEU A 154 -3.21 10.50 12.96
C LEU A 154 -3.53 11.88 13.53
N GLU A 155 -2.86 12.94 13.08
CA GLU A 155 -3.19 14.31 13.47
C GLU A 155 -4.54 14.77 12.91
N ASP A 156 -4.84 14.43 11.64
CA ASP A 156 -6.09 14.79 10.96
C ASP A 156 -7.28 13.92 11.42
N ASN A 157 -7.05 12.67 11.83
CA ASN A 157 -8.10 11.71 12.20
C ASN A 157 -7.77 11.01 13.53
N LYS A 158 -8.25 11.58 14.64
CA LYS A 158 -8.04 11.02 15.99
C LYS A 158 -8.76 9.68 16.25
N SER A 159 -9.66 9.26 15.37
CA SER A 159 -10.36 7.98 15.44
C SER A 159 -9.73 6.89 14.58
N LEU A 160 -8.69 7.21 13.83
CA LEU A 160 -7.97 6.23 13.01
C LEU A 160 -7.25 5.24 13.91
N LYS A 161 -7.58 3.97 13.80
CA LYS A 161 -6.84 2.89 14.43
C LYS A 161 -5.75 2.41 13.47
N VAL A 162 -4.54 2.23 13.97
CA VAL A 162 -3.40 1.80 13.15
C VAL A 162 -2.80 0.54 13.74
N TYR A 163 -2.62 -0.46 12.88
CA TYR A 163 -1.85 -1.68 13.12
C TYR A 163 -0.61 -1.61 12.23
N HIS A 164 0.55 -1.41 12.85
CA HIS A 164 1.83 -1.28 12.16
C HIS A 164 2.63 -2.58 12.25
N ILE A 165 2.97 -3.17 11.12
CA ILE A 165 3.47 -4.54 11.01
C ILE A 165 4.85 -4.56 10.36
N GLY A 166 5.85 -5.12 11.04
CA GLY A 166 7.17 -5.38 10.47
C GLY A 166 8.22 -4.32 10.77
N SER A 167 7.85 -3.18 11.37
CA SER A 167 8.80 -2.10 11.63
C SER A 167 9.96 -2.55 12.52
N HIS A 168 11.14 -2.08 12.17
CA HIS A 168 12.38 -2.34 12.92
C HIS A 168 13.40 -1.19 12.81
N THR A 169 13.09 -0.17 11.99
CA THR A 169 13.93 1.02 11.81
C THR A 169 13.11 2.28 12.05
N PHE A 170 13.35 2.94 13.17
CA PHE A 170 12.68 4.18 13.58
C PHE A 170 13.49 4.93 14.64
N VAL A 171 13.20 6.20 14.85
CA VAL A 171 13.80 7.01 15.91
C VAL A 171 12.87 7.12 17.12
N ASP A 172 13.42 7.47 18.29
CA ASP A 172 12.67 7.55 19.56
C ASP A 172 11.46 8.48 19.45
N GLU A 173 11.58 9.61 18.72
CA GLU A 173 10.47 10.54 18.49
C GLU A 173 9.27 9.89 17.81
N GLU A 174 9.50 9.01 16.85
CA GLU A 174 8.45 8.28 16.12
C GLU A 174 7.76 7.27 17.04
N LEU A 175 8.55 6.56 17.85
CA LEU A 175 8.04 5.59 18.80
C LEU A 175 7.18 6.28 19.90
N ASP A 176 7.68 7.38 20.46
CA ASP A 176 6.95 8.16 21.48
C ASP A 176 5.62 8.70 20.92
N PHE A 177 5.64 9.17 19.65
CA PHE A 177 4.43 9.63 18.98
C PHE A 177 3.46 8.47 18.75
N ALA A 178 3.93 7.32 18.28
CA ALA A 178 3.12 6.12 18.06
C ALA A 178 2.42 5.67 19.34
N ILE A 179 3.15 5.55 20.44
CA ILE A 179 2.61 5.16 21.75
C ILE A 179 1.56 6.16 22.23
N SER A 180 1.83 7.46 22.12
CA SER A 180 0.90 8.51 22.58
C SER A 180 -0.38 8.59 21.76
N HIS A 181 -0.38 8.06 20.53
CA HIS A 181 -1.53 8.03 19.63
C HIS A 181 -2.18 6.65 19.49
N GLY A 182 -1.74 5.66 20.29
CA GLY A 182 -2.35 4.34 20.36
C GLY A 182 -2.15 3.50 19.10
N VAL A 183 -1.01 3.65 18.44
CA VAL A 183 -0.62 2.78 17.32
C VAL A 183 -0.22 1.41 17.86
N ASP A 184 -0.87 0.36 17.37
CA ASP A 184 -0.50 -1.02 17.70
C ASP A 184 0.69 -1.44 16.83
N ILE A 185 1.89 -1.49 17.42
CA ILE A 185 3.13 -1.84 16.70
C ILE A 185 3.45 -3.31 16.92
N TYR A 186 3.67 -4.02 15.82
CA TYR A 186 4.13 -5.40 15.77
C TYR A 186 5.43 -5.45 14.95
N THR A 187 6.53 -5.44 15.66
CA THR A 187 7.86 -5.34 15.05
C THR A 187 8.25 -6.59 14.27
N TYR A 188 9.27 -6.49 13.42
CA TYR A 188 9.92 -7.64 12.81
C TYR A 188 10.28 -8.72 13.84
N TYR A 189 10.77 -8.31 15.03
CA TYR A 189 11.15 -9.24 16.10
C TYR A 189 9.95 -9.97 16.69
N ASP A 190 8.79 -9.30 16.86
CA ASP A 190 7.57 -9.95 17.33
C ASP A 190 7.07 -11.03 16.37
N ILE A 191 7.27 -10.81 15.07
CA ILE A 191 6.89 -11.78 14.03
C ILE A 191 7.87 -12.95 14.02
N THR A 192 9.17 -12.70 14.03
CA THR A 192 10.21 -13.74 13.98
C THR A 192 10.24 -14.60 15.26
N GLU A 193 9.95 -14.01 16.41
CA GLU A 193 9.79 -14.71 17.69
C GLU A 193 8.43 -15.40 17.85
N LYS A 194 7.59 -15.37 16.80
CA LYS A 194 6.25 -15.97 16.76
C LYS A 194 5.27 -15.47 17.83
N LYS A 195 5.45 -14.24 18.29
CA LYS A 195 4.46 -13.55 19.12
C LYS A 195 3.22 -13.22 18.32
N ILE A 196 3.39 -13.11 17.00
CA ILE A 196 2.33 -12.85 16.02
C ILE A 196 2.52 -13.77 14.80
N GLU A 197 1.54 -14.59 14.52
CA GLU A 197 1.53 -15.48 13.35
C GLU A 197 0.35 -15.17 12.40
N SER A 198 -0.63 -14.39 12.88
CA SER A 198 -1.87 -14.12 12.15
C SER A 198 -2.52 -12.83 12.63
N LEU A 199 -2.97 -12.00 11.70
CA LEU A 199 -3.72 -10.77 11.97
C LEU A 199 -5.21 -11.03 12.23
N LYS A 200 -5.68 -12.26 11.98
CA LYS A 200 -7.10 -12.62 12.10
C LYS A 200 -7.68 -12.33 13.47
N ASN A 201 -6.91 -12.57 14.53
CA ASN A 201 -7.35 -12.39 15.91
C ASN A 201 -7.05 -11.01 16.48
N ILE A 202 -6.26 -10.20 15.77
CA ILE A 202 -5.85 -8.85 16.18
C ILE A 202 -6.83 -7.83 15.65
N ILE A 203 -7.19 -7.95 14.37
CA ILE A 203 -8.16 -7.11 13.70
C ILE A 203 -9.54 -7.70 13.93
N ARG A 204 -10.49 -6.89 14.42
CA ARG A 204 -11.86 -7.36 14.66
C ARG A 204 -12.59 -7.58 13.34
N ASP A 205 -13.59 -8.46 13.34
CA ASP A 205 -14.35 -8.81 12.13
C ASP A 205 -15.30 -7.69 11.66
N ASP A 206 -15.67 -6.77 12.55
CA ASP A 206 -16.53 -5.62 12.26
C ASP A 206 -15.77 -4.38 11.76
N GLU A 207 -14.43 -4.41 11.75
CA GLU A 207 -13.61 -3.29 11.27
C GLU A 207 -13.58 -3.23 9.74
N GLU A 208 -13.80 -2.04 9.19
CA GLU A 208 -13.42 -1.71 7.82
C GLU A 208 -11.95 -1.37 7.79
N ILE A 209 -11.18 -2.09 6.97
CA ILE A 209 -9.72 -1.92 6.94
C ILE A 209 -9.23 -1.42 5.58
N TYR A 210 -8.21 -0.58 5.63
CA TYR A 210 -7.35 -0.29 4.51
C TYR A 210 -5.99 -0.94 4.74
N VAL A 211 -5.42 -1.58 3.72
CA VAL A 211 -4.14 -2.27 3.83
C VAL A 211 -3.10 -1.56 2.99
N SER A 212 -2.04 -1.05 3.61
CA SER A 212 -0.90 -0.43 2.93
C SER A 212 0.32 -1.35 3.06
N VAL A 213 0.97 -1.63 1.94
CA VAL A 213 2.16 -2.48 1.92
C VAL A 213 3.30 -1.73 1.27
N ASP A 214 4.23 -1.25 2.11
CA ASP A 214 5.54 -0.83 1.65
C ASP A 214 6.38 -2.07 1.33
N MET A 215 6.97 -2.09 0.14
CA MET A 215 7.78 -3.25 -0.28
C MET A 215 9.10 -3.35 0.46
N ASP A 216 9.51 -2.31 1.20
CA ASP A 216 10.71 -2.34 2.04
C ASP A 216 10.53 -3.10 3.36
N VAL A 217 9.27 -3.47 3.72
CA VAL A 217 9.02 -4.42 4.82
C VAL A 217 9.70 -5.77 4.57
N LEU A 218 9.97 -6.09 3.31
CA LEU A 218 10.72 -7.28 2.92
C LEU A 218 12.22 -7.05 3.08
N ASP A 219 12.91 -8.08 3.57
CA ASP A 219 14.37 -8.09 3.58
C ASP A 219 14.94 -7.79 2.18
N PRO A 220 16.02 -6.98 2.07
CA PRO A 220 16.63 -6.63 0.79
C PRO A 220 17.06 -7.83 -0.07
N SER A 221 17.30 -8.99 0.54
CA SER A 221 17.54 -10.23 -0.21
C SER A 221 16.30 -10.73 -0.97
N CYS A 222 15.12 -10.34 -0.54
CA CYS A 222 13.84 -10.65 -1.19
C CYS A 222 13.38 -9.49 -2.10
N ALA A 223 13.56 -8.24 -1.66
CA ALA A 223 13.08 -7.05 -2.37
C ALA A 223 14.17 -5.96 -2.48
N PRO A 224 15.19 -6.15 -3.35
CA PRO A 224 16.27 -5.17 -3.49
C PRO A 224 15.84 -3.87 -4.16
N GLY A 225 14.69 -3.84 -4.84
CA GLY A 225 14.19 -2.72 -5.62
C GLY A 225 13.32 -1.77 -4.81
N VAL A 226 13.84 -1.23 -3.72
CA VAL A 226 13.20 -0.21 -2.88
C VAL A 226 14.14 0.96 -2.63
N ALA A 227 13.57 2.14 -2.33
CA ALA A 227 14.39 3.34 -2.14
C ALA A 227 15.27 3.27 -0.89
N ASN A 228 14.72 2.83 0.22
CA ASN A 228 15.34 2.77 1.54
C ASN A 228 15.31 1.35 2.11
N PRO A 229 16.13 0.41 1.59
CA PRO A 229 16.13 -0.96 2.08
C PRO A 229 16.75 -1.04 3.48
N GLU A 230 16.09 -1.76 4.37
CA GLU A 230 16.58 -2.03 5.71
C GLU A 230 16.82 -3.54 5.88
N PRO A 231 18.01 -3.97 6.32
CA PRO A 231 18.26 -5.38 6.66
C PRO A 231 17.34 -5.88 7.77
N GLU A 232 17.20 -7.21 7.90
CA GLU A 232 16.31 -7.83 8.89
C GLU A 232 14.82 -7.63 8.59
N GLY A 233 14.43 -7.54 7.32
CA GLY A 233 13.04 -7.50 6.88
C GLY A 233 12.36 -8.88 6.84
N LEU A 234 11.05 -8.88 6.59
CA LEU A 234 10.29 -10.11 6.42
C LEU A 234 10.74 -10.87 5.18
N ASN A 235 10.68 -12.19 5.21
CA ASN A 235 10.73 -12.98 3.98
C ASN A 235 9.34 -13.12 3.35
N TYR A 236 9.28 -13.63 2.11
CA TYR A 236 8.02 -13.82 1.39
C TYR A 236 7.01 -14.68 2.14
N GLU A 237 7.47 -15.73 2.83
CA GLU A 237 6.55 -16.62 3.54
C GLU A 237 5.87 -15.92 4.71
N MET A 238 6.62 -15.14 5.48
CA MET A 238 6.10 -14.35 6.60
C MET A 238 5.07 -13.34 6.11
N LEU A 239 5.43 -12.48 5.16
CA LEU A 239 4.53 -11.46 4.62
C LEU A 239 3.25 -12.09 4.04
N PHE A 240 3.40 -13.10 3.17
CA PHE A 240 2.25 -13.71 2.53
C PHE A 240 1.34 -14.48 3.50
N ASN A 241 1.87 -15.05 4.59
CA ASN A 241 1.04 -15.67 5.61
C ASN A 241 0.25 -14.64 6.41
N LEU A 242 0.87 -13.49 6.74
CA LEU A 242 0.18 -12.39 7.40
C LEU A 242 -0.92 -11.81 6.50
N LEU A 243 -0.63 -11.55 5.21
CA LEU A 243 -1.65 -11.09 4.25
C LEU A 243 -2.79 -12.10 4.13
N ARG A 244 -2.53 -13.39 3.91
CA ARG A 244 -3.58 -14.42 3.83
C ARG A 244 -4.44 -14.50 5.09
N SER A 245 -3.92 -14.10 6.23
CA SER A 245 -4.68 -14.08 7.47
C SER A 245 -5.74 -12.96 7.54
N LEU A 246 -5.71 -12.04 6.57
CA LEU A 246 -6.75 -11.00 6.38
C LEU A 246 -7.98 -11.55 5.65
N LYS A 247 -7.94 -12.77 5.12
CA LYS A 247 -9.09 -13.40 4.46
C LYS A 247 -10.34 -13.34 5.33
N GLY A 248 -11.40 -12.79 4.75
CA GLY A 248 -12.70 -12.61 5.42
C GLY A 248 -12.83 -11.27 6.17
N LYS A 249 -11.79 -10.46 6.23
CA LYS A 249 -11.89 -9.08 6.75
C LYS A 249 -12.51 -8.15 5.70
N LYS A 250 -13.11 -7.06 6.16
CA LYS A 250 -13.76 -6.08 5.28
C LYS A 250 -12.73 -5.08 4.76
N ILE A 251 -12.01 -5.44 3.68
CA ILE A 251 -11.03 -4.58 3.03
C ILE A 251 -11.77 -3.60 2.12
N ILE A 252 -11.68 -2.30 2.41
CA ILE A 252 -12.27 -1.22 1.61
C ILE A 252 -11.31 -0.67 0.56
N GLY A 253 -10.01 -0.88 0.73
CA GLY A 253 -8.98 -0.48 -0.20
C GLY A 253 -7.61 -0.95 0.26
N PHE A 254 -6.64 -0.81 -0.63
CA PHE A 254 -5.25 -1.18 -0.35
C PHE A 254 -4.30 -0.43 -1.28
N ASP A 255 -3.04 -0.37 -0.89
CA ASP A 255 -1.95 0.04 -1.77
C ASP A 255 -0.72 -0.86 -1.63
N VAL A 256 0.10 -0.84 -2.70
CA VAL A 256 1.44 -1.44 -2.74
C VAL A 256 2.39 -0.36 -3.23
N VAL A 257 3.33 0.04 -2.39
CA VAL A 257 4.16 1.22 -2.58
C VAL A 257 5.66 0.91 -2.55
N GLU A 258 6.47 1.90 -2.86
CA GLU A 258 7.95 1.93 -2.81
C GLU A 258 8.66 0.92 -3.73
N THR A 259 7.95 0.29 -4.66
CA THR A 259 8.61 -0.53 -5.69
C THR A 259 9.41 0.36 -6.64
N ASN A 260 10.74 0.23 -6.61
CA ASN A 260 11.67 0.98 -7.46
C ASN A 260 12.38 0.07 -8.47
N PRO A 261 11.85 -0.07 -9.69
CA PRO A 261 12.41 -0.99 -10.69
C PRO A 261 13.79 -0.59 -11.20
N LEU A 262 14.19 0.68 -11.03
CA LEU A 262 15.53 1.15 -11.45
C LEU A 262 16.64 0.53 -10.59
N LEU A 263 16.33 0.08 -9.40
CA LEU A 263 17.28 -0.51 -8.44
C LEU A 263 17.30 -2.05 -8.49
N ASP A 264 16.38 -2.64 -9.25
CA ASP A 264 16.24 -4.09 -9.37
C ASP A 264 16.06 -4.52 -10.84
N PRO A 265 17.16 -4.59 -11.62
CA PRO A 265 17.10 -5.06 -13.00
C PRO A 265 16.60 -6.50 -13.16
N SER A 266 16.63 -7.31 -12.09
CA SER A 266 16.09 -8.67 -12.07
C SER A 266 14.55 -8.71 -12.03
N GLY A 267 13.91 -7.63 -11.57
CA GLY A 267 12.47 -7.51 -11.41
C GLY A 267 11.88 -8.32 -10.25
N ILE A 268 12.70 -8.88 -9.37
CA ILE A 268 12.26 -9.70 -8.22
C ILE A 268 11.30 -8.91 -7.33
N THR A 269 11.61 -7.66 -7.04
CA THR A 269 10.75 -6.78 -6.22
C THR A 269 9.40 -6.52 -6.90
N SER A 270 9.41 -6.22 -8.19
CA SER A 270 8.16 -6.01 -8.96
C SER A 270 7.30 -7.28 -9.02
N ILE A 271 7.94 -8.46 -9.10
CA ILE A 271 7.26 -9.76 -9.03
C ILE A 271 6.64 -9.98 -7.64
N ALA A 272 7.38 -9.67 -6.57
CA ALA A 272 6.87 -9.74 -5.22
C ALA A 272 5.67 -8.80 -5.01
N ALA A 273 5.79 -7.54 -5.46
CA ALA A 273 4.72 -6.55 -5.40
C ALA A 273 3.47 -7.00 -6.17
N ALA A 274 3.64 -7.61 -7.35
CA ALA A 274 2.53 -8.18 -8.12
C ALA A 274 1.84 -9.36 -7.40
N LYS A 275 2.60 -10.18 -6.66
CA LYS A 275 2.03 -11.23 -5.80
C LYS A 275 1.28 -10.65 -4.60
N VAL A 276 1.81 -9.63 -3.95
CA VAL A 276 1.12 -8.89 -2.88
C VAL A 276 -0.20 -8.32 -3.43
N LEU A 277 -0.14 -7.62 -4.57
CA LEU A 277 -1.32 -7.09 -5.25
C LEU A 277 -2.38 -8.19 -5.49
N SER A 278 -1.96 -9.36 -5.99
CA SER A 278 -2.89 -10.46 -6.28
C SER A 278 -3.56 -11.01 -5.02
N LEU A 279 -2.86 -11.09 -3.89
CA LEU A 279 -3.41 -11.52 -2.60
C LEU A 279 -4.44 -10.50 -2.08
N LEU A 280 -4.10 -9.20 -2.13
CA LEU A 280 -5.01 -8.14 -1.69
C LEU A 280 -6.27 -8.06 -2.57
N VAL A 281 -6.15 -8.31 -3.88
CA VAL A 281 -7.31 -8.46 -4.78
C VAL A 281 -8.18 -9.64 -4.37
N ILE A 282 -7.59 -10.80 -4.07
CA ILE A 282 -8.32 -11.99 -3.63
C ILE A 282 -9.11 -11.70 -2.34
N ASP A 283 -8.44 -11.14 -1.33
CA ASP A 283 -9.04 -10.91 -0.03
C ASP A 283 -10.14 -9.83 -0.09
N SER A 284 -9.94 -8.77 -0.90
CA SER A 284 -10.91 -7.68 -1.04
C SER A 284 -12.13 -8.04 -1.90
N ALA A 285 -12.00 -9.01 -2.79
CA ALA A 285 -13.14 -9.50 -3.60
C ALA A 285 -14.14 -10.30 -2.78
N GLY A 286 -13.73 -10.85 -1.63
CA GLY A 286 -14.58 -11.64 -0.74
C GLY A 286 -14.82 -13.07 -1.24
N VAL A 287 -13.83 -13.67 -1.91
CA VAL A 287 -13.88 -15.03 -2.49
C VAL A 287 -13.04 -16.02 -1.69
#